data_6eb33790ac68773c791ad4880e93f933
#
_entry.id   6eb33790ac68773c791ad4880e93f933
#
_cell.length_a   1.000
_cell.length_b   1.000
_cell.length_c   1.000
_cell.angle_alpha   90.00
_cell.angle_beta   90.00
_cell.angle_gamma   90.00
#
_symmetry.space_group_name_H-M   'P 1'
#
loop_
_entity.id
_entity.type
_entity.pdbx_description
1 polymer ?
#
loop_
_entity_poly.entity_id
_entity_poly.type
_entity_poly.pdbx_seq_one_letter_code
_entity_poly.pdbx_strand_id
1 'polypeptide(L)'
;MGNIVALGYVERLMTASALTMYTTSWCGFCSRLKTALKAEGIRYTEVDIESDPAAAEFVMSVNRGNQTVPTVKFADGSTLTNPSAREVKAKLG
;
A
#
# COMPACT_ATOMS: atom_id res chain seq x y z
N MET A 1 13.94 29.52 -12.43
CA MET A 1 14.69 28.39 -11.92
C MET A 1 14.03 27.69 -10.77
N GLY A 2 13.42 28.43 -9.87
CA GLY A 2 12.64 27.83 -8.80
C GLY A 2 11.56 26.90 -9.29
N ASN A 3 10.99 27.21 -10.47
CA ASN A 3 9.93 26.39 -11.05
C ASN A 3 10.41 24.98 -11.39
N ILE A 4 11.65 24.83 -11.82
CA ILE A 4 12.19 23.53 -12.17
C ILE A 4 12.31 22.67 -10.93
N VAL A 5 12.79 23.26 -9.83
CA VAL A 5 12.92 22.56 -8.56
C VAL A 5 11.51 22.20 -8.05
N ALA A 6 10.58 23.14 -8.14
CA ALA A 6 9.21 22.90 -7.71
C ALA A 6 8.55 21.78 -8.52
N LEU A 7 8.78 21.77 -9.83
CA LEU A 7 8.26 20.72 -10.67
C LEU A 7 8.84 19.35 -10.30
N GLY A 8 10.14 19.28 -10.03
CA GLY A 8 10.76 18.04 -9.60
C GLY A 8 10.19 17.54 -8.29
N TYR A 9 9.91 18.45 -7.37
CA TYR A 9 9.32 18.09 -6.11
C TYR A 9 7.89 17.57 -6.28
N VAL A 10 7.08 18.28 -7.08
CA VAL A 10 5.72 17.88 -7.37
C VAL A 10 5.69 16.52 -8.06
N GLU A 11 6.57 16.33 -9.02
CA GLU A 11 6.70 15.08 -9.71
C GLU A 11 6.98 13.92 -8.75
N ARG A 12 7.89 14.15 -7.82
CA ARG A 12 8.21 13.16 -6.80
C ARG A 12 7.01 12.85 -5.92
N LEU A 13 6.23 13.85 -5.54
CA LEU A 13 5.04 13.64 -4.75
C LEU A 13 4.00 12.85 -5.53
N MET A 14 3.84 13.13 -6.81
CA MET A 14 2.88 12.44 -7.66
C MET A 14 3.28 11.00 -7.92
N THR A 15 4.58 10.70 -7.85
CA THR A 15 5.07 9.33 -8.03
C THR A 15 5.34 8.63 -6.71
N ALA A 16 5.11 9.31 -5.58
CA ALA A 16 5.24 8.70 -4.26
C ALA A 16 4.16 7.62 -4.10
N SER A 17 4.40 6.71 -3.17
CA SER A 17 3.45 5.63 -2.96
C SER A 17 2.11 6.19 -2.47
N ALA A 18 1.03 5.69 -3.09
CA ALA A 18 -0.33 6.10 -2.74
C ALA A 18 -0.82 5.40 -1.48
N LEU A 19 -0.17 4.31 -1.12
CA LEU A 19 -0.61 3.47 -0.02
C LEU A 19 0.54 2.61 0.50
N THR A 20 0.32 2.03 1.68
CA THR A 20 1.22 1.04 2.25
C THR A 20 0.54 -0.32 2.16
N MET A 21 1.25 -1.30 1.65
CA MET A 21 0.76 -2.67 1.55
C MET A 21 1.53 -3.56 2.51
N TYR A 22 0.80 -4.16 3.44
CA TYR A 22 1.37 -5.11 4.39
C TYR A 22 1.26 -6.50 3.81
N THR A 23 2.39 -7.22 3.77
CA THR A 23 2.51 -8.50 3.07
C THR A 23 3.31 -9.50 3.87
N THR A 24 3.36 -10.73 3.34
CA THR A 24 4.34 -11.74 3.73
C THR A 24 4.95 -12.29 2.45
N SER A 25 6.13 -12.88 2.56
CA SER A 25 6.86 -13.38 1.39
C SER A 25 6.17 -14.56 0.71
N TRP A 26 5.31 -15.27 1.45
CA TRP A 26 4.64 -16.47 0.94
C TRP A 26 3.19 -16.23 0.50
N CYS A 27 2.73 -14.98 0.53
CA CYS A 27 1.32 -14.64 0.29
C CYS A 27 1.02 -14.53 -1.21
N GLY A 28 0.28 -15.50 -1.74
CA GLY A 28 -0.12 -15.48 -3.15
C GLY A 28 -1.07 -14.32 -3.48
N PHE A 29 -1.99 -14.00 -2.56
CA PHE A 29 -2.90 -12.88 -2.75
C PHE A 29 -2.15 -11.55 -2.79
N CYS A 30 -1.11 -11.41 -1.96
CA CYS A 30 -0.26 -10.22 -1.98
C CYS A 30 0.44 -10.07 -3.33
N SER A 31 1.01 -11.16 -3.83
CA SER A 31 1.70 -11.16 -5.12
C SER A 31 0.76 -10.76 -6.25
N ARG A 32 -0.45 -11.30 -6.25
CA ARG A 32 -1.46 -11.00 -7.26
C ARG A 32 -1.87 -9.52 -7.21
N LEU A 33 -2.09 -9.00 -6.01
CA LEU A 33 -2.45 -7.60 -5.85
C LEU A 33 -1.32 -6.67 -6.30
N LYS A 34 -0.07 -7.01 -5.96
CA LYS A 34 1.08 -6.22 -6.41
C LYS A 34 1.15 -6.14 -7.92
N THR A 35 0.96 -7.25 -8.60
CA THR A 35 0.96 -7.28 -10.06
C THR A 35 -0.16 -6.42 -10.64
N ALA A 36 -1.36 -6.52 -10.06
CA ALA A 36 -2.51 -5.76 -10.55
C ALA A 36 -2.33 -4.26 -10.32
N LEU A 37 -1.78 -3.85 -9.18
CA LEU A 37 -1.53 -2.44 -8.89
C LEU A 37 -0.49 -1.86 -9.84
N LYS A 38 0.56 -2.62 -10.14
CA LYS A 38 1.57 -2.19 -11.11
C LYS A 38 0.97 -1.98 -12.49
N ALA A 39 0.08 -2.88 -12.91
CA ALA A 39 -0.60 -2.75 -14.19
C ALA A 39 -1.45 -1.48 -14.26
N GLU A 40 -1.97 -1.03 -13.12
CA GLU A 40 -2.77 0.20 -13.04
C GLU A 40 -1.92 1.45 -12.80
N GLY A 41 -0.60 1.29 -12.70
CA GLY A 41 0.29 2.43 -12.45
C GLY A 41 0.20 2.95 -11.01
N ILE A 42 -0.33 2.17 -10.09
CA ILE A 42 -0.48 2.57 -8.69
C ILE A 42 0.78 2.19 -7.93
N ARG A 43 1.42 3.18 -7.32
CA ARG A 43 2.61 2.96 -6.52
C ARG A 43 2.24 2.68 -5.08
N TYR A 44 3.02 1.81 -4.45
CA TYR A 44 2.78 1.41 -3.07
C TYR A 44 4.11 1.19 -2.36
N THR A 45 4.09 1.35 -1.04
CA THR A 45 5.20 0.96 -0.18
C THR A 45 4.86 -0.41 0.40
N GLU A 46 5.76 -1.36 0.26
CA GLU A 46 5.53 -2.71 0.78
C GLU A 46 6.22 -2.89 2.12
N VAL A 47 5.51 -3.44 3.08
CA VAL A 47 6.05 -3.75 4.41
C VAL A 47 5.80 -5.23 4.70
N ASP A 48 6.88 -5.98 4.91
CA ASP A 48 6.80 -7.39 5.28
C ASP A 48 6.58 -7.47 6.79
N ILE A 49 5.41 -7.95 7.19
CA ILE A 49 5.06 -8.00 8.61
C ILE A 49 5.84 -9.07 9.38
N GLU A 50 6.47 -10.00 8.67
CA GLU A 50 7.29 -11.02 9.33
C GLU A 50 8.61 -10.45 9.84
N SER A 51 9.07 -9.36 9.26
CA SER A 51 10.31 -8.70 9.66
C SER A 51 10.07 -7.36 10.37
N ASP A 52 8.82 -7.03 10.68
CA ASP A 52 8.46 -5.75 11.31
C ASP A 52 7.34 -5.98 12.34
N PRO A 53 7.70 -6.20 13.62
CA PRO A 53 6.70 -6.47 14.65
C PRO A 53 5.66 -5.37 14.83
N ALA A 54 6.05 -4.10 14.67
CA ALA A 54 5.11 -2.99 14.79
C ALA A 54 4.08 -3.04 13.66
N ALA A 55 4.52 -3.40 12.46
CA ALA A 55 3.62 -3.55 11.32
C ALA A 55 2.66 -4.72 11.54
N ALA A 56 3.17 -5.83 12.09
CA ALA A 56 2.33 -6.98 12.41
C ALA A 56 1.25 -6.60 13.44
N GLU A 57 1.62 -5.82 14.44
CA GLU A 57 0.66 -5.34 15.44
C GLU A 57 -0.40 -4.46 14.80
N PHE A 58 0.01 -3.58 13.89
CA PHE A 58 -0.94 -2.73 13.17
C PHE A 58 -1.94 -3.57 12.38
N VAL A 59 -1.45 -4.55 11.63
CA VAL A 59 -2.31 -5.44 10.85
C VAL A 59 -3.30 -6.16 11.75
N MET A 60 -2.84 -6.65 12.88
CA MET A 60 -3.73 -7.31 13.84
C MET A 60 -4.78 -6.35 14.39
N SER A 61 -4.40 -5.08 14.62
CA SER A 61 -5.31 -4.11 15.19
C SER A 61 -6.51 -3.81 14.28
N VAL A 62 -6.33 -3.94 12.97
CA VAL A 62 -7.40 -3.67 12.01
C VAL A 62 -8.06 -4.94 11.47
N ASN A 63 -7.63 -6.11 11.92
CA ASN A 63 -8.12 -7.40 11.47
C ASN A 63 -8.51 -8.30 12.63
N ARG A 64 -9.04 -7.72 13.71
CA ARG A 64 -9.55 -8.47 14.87
C ARG A 64 -8.52 -9.40 15.49
N GLY A 65 -7.25 -8.97 15.52
CA GLY A 65 -6.17 -9.76 16.09
C GLY A 65 -5.50 -10.72 15.13
N ASN A 66 -5.94 -10.74 13.87
CA ASN A 66 -5.36 -11.63 12.86
C ASN A 66 -4.30 -10.92 12.04
N GLN A 67 -3.28 -11.67 11.63
CA GLN A 67 -2.22 -11.18 10.76
C GLN A 67 -2.61 -11.37 9.29
N THR A 68 -3.78 -10.85 8.91
CA THR A 68 -4.33 -11.02 7.57
C THR A 68 -3.57 -10.15 6.56
N VAL A 69 -3.06 -10.75 5.52
CA VAL A 69 -2.39 -10.04 4.41
C VAL A 69 -3.00 -10.47 3.09
N PRO A 70 -3.03 -9.61 2.09
CA PRO A 70 -2.57 -8.21 2.12
C PRO A 70 -3.54 -7.30 2.88
N THR A 71 -3.00 -6.40 3.69
CA THR A 71 -3.76 -5.30 4.27
C THR A 71 -3.18 -4.03 3.68
N VAL A 72 -4.04 -3.12 3.25
CA VAL A 72 -3.64 -1.89 2.58
C VAL A 72 -4.06 -0.71 3.44
N LYS A 73 -3.12 0.21 3.67
CA LYS A 73 -3.38 1.43 4.44
C LYS A 73 -3.21 2.64 3.52
N PHE A 74 -4.20 3.51 3.52
CA PHE A 74 -4.19 4.72 2.70
C PHE A 74 -3.67 5.91 3.49
N ALA A 75 -3.41 7.01 2.78
CA ALA A 75 -2.85 8.21 3.39
C ALA A 75 -3.74 8.80 4.49
N ASP A 76 -5.05 8.60 4.38
CA ASP A 76 -6.01 9.09 5.39
C ASP A 76 -6.11 8.16 6.61
N GLY A 77 -5.34 7.10 6.65
CA GLY A 77 -5.34 6.15 7.74
C GLY A 77 -6.34 5.01 7.60
N SER A 78 -7.21 5.06 6.59
CA SER A 78 -8.17 3.98 6.37
C SER A 78 -7.47 2.76 5.80
N THR A 79 -8.10 1.59 5.97
CA THR A 79 -7.53 0.32 5.52
C THR A 79 -8.55 -0.51 4.76
N LEU A 80 -8.02 -1.38 3.90
CA LEU A 80 -8.79 -2.44 3.26
C LEU A 80 -8.04 -3.74 3.45
N THR A 81 -8.77 -4.82 3.69
CA THR A 81 -8.19 -6.14 3.88
C THR A 81 -8.46 -7.00 2.65
N ASN A 82 -7.39 -7.52 2.07
CA ASN A 82 -7.44 -8.35 0.87
C ASN A 82 -8.31 -7.74 -0.24
N PRO A 83 -8.06 -6.46 -0.61
CA PRO A 83 -8.86 -5.80 -1.64
C PRO A 83 -8.43 -6.23 -3.03
N SER A 84 -9.34 -6.03 -3.99
CA SER A 84 -8.97 -6.09 -5.39
C SER A 84 -8.30 -4.78 -5.79
N ALA A 85 -7.59 -4.80 -6.93
CA ALA A 85 -7.01 -3.56 -7.46
C ALA A 85 -8.10 -2.54 -7.78
N ARG A 86 -9.27 -3.01 -8.21
CA ARG A 86 -10.41 -2.14 -8.49
C ARG A 86 -10.86 -1.40 -7.22
N GLU A 87 -10.95 -2.12 -6.10
CA GLU A 87 -11.33 -1.51 -4.83
C GLU A 87 -10.31 -0.47 -4.37
N VAL A 88 -9.02 -0.79 -4.53
CA VAL A 88 -7.95 0.15 -4.20
C VAL A 88 -8.07 1.40 -5.06
N LYS A 89 -8.25 1.22 -6.35
CA LYS A 89 -8.35 2.32 -7.30
C LYS A 89 -9.55 3.22 -6.98
N ALA A 90 -10.68 2.61 -6.65
CA ALA A 90 -11.88 3.36 -6.28
C ALA A 90 -11.65 4.19 -5.01
N LYS A 91 -10.93 3.64 -4.06
CA LYS A 91 -10.62 4.33 -2.81
C LYS A 91 -9.68 5.51 -3.03
N LEU A 92 -8.78 5.40 -3.98
CA LEU A 92 -7.84 6.48 -4.31
C LEU A 92 -8.53 7.63 -5.06
N GLY A 93 -9.66 7.35 -5.64
CA GLY A 93 -10.41 8.35 -6.38
C GLY A 93 -9.98 8.47 -7.80
#